data_987559e276b7cb96fcc51513ad79b7b7
#
_entry.id   987559e276b7cb96fcc51513ad79b7b7
#
_cell.length_a   1.000
_cell.length_b   1.000
_cell.length_c   1.000
_cell.angle_alpha   90.00
_cell.angle_beta   90.00
_cell.angle_gamma   90.00
#
_symmetry.space_group_name_H-M   'P 1'
#
loop_
_entity.id
_entity.type
_entity.pdbx_description
1 polymer ?
#
loop_
_entity_poly.entity_id
_entity_poly.type
_entity_poly.pdbx_seq_one_letter_code
_entity_poly.pdbx_strand_id
1 'polypeptide(L)'
;MNKSLTIKLGAIALLILVLLVPLLMIDGIIDDRQQLRDGVLEDIARSSSYSQQLSGPVMVVPYRKVVRTWKTKEKSDERYQEIGEERGRLYFLPERFELDGQVQTELRARGIYEARLFHADNRISGHFSLPAQLGIKEDFADYTFDAPFLAVGISDIRGIENALKLELGAQRLDFVPGTQVGWLGEGVRVTLPALDTGKTTELAFGFDLRLQGTGSLQVLPVGKTSRVNLAANWPHPSFIGNFLPARREINDQGFTADWQTSFFSTNLQEAMSRCVSGNDCEAFNGRSFGVSFIDPVDQYLKSDRAIKYALLFIVLTFAGFFLFEVLKSLAVHPVQYALVGVALAFFYLLLLSLSEHIGFALAYLLSASGCVLLIGFYVCHVLRSVRHGLSFSAGLAALYGLLYGLLSAEDYALLMGSLLLFGLLGVFMVLTRNLDWYGIGQKPAKPLEFDNGAVQ
;
A
#
# COMPACT_ATOMS: atom_id res chain seq x y z
N MET A 1 -8.63 -45.88 -26.80
CA MET A 1 -8.43 -44.41 -26.95
C MET A 1 -7.72 -44.17 -28.27
N ASN A 2 -8.30 -43.35 -29.16
CA ASN A 2 -7.74 -43.14 -30.50
C ASN A 2 -6.36 -42.52 -30.41
N LYS A 3 -5.30 -43.19 -30.90
CA LYS A 3 -3.89 -42.65 -30.91
C LYS A 3 -3.81 -41.23 -31.44
N SER A 4 -4.63 -40.84 -32.41
CA SER A 4 -4.68 -39.49 -32.99
C SER A 4 -5.15 -38.42 -31.98
N LEU A 5 -6.19 -38.70 -31.17
CA LEU A 5 -6.73 -37.77 -30.18
C LEU A 5 -5.75 -37.57 -29.02
N THR A 6 -5.13 -38.68 -28.56
CA THR A 6 -4.13 -38.63 -27.48
C THR A 6 -2.90 -37.81 -27.87
N ILE A 7 -2.38 -38.01 -29.08
CA ILE A 7 -1.25 -37.24 -29.59
C ILE A 7 -1.61 -35.74 -29.68
N LYS A 8 -2.84 -35.43 -30.10
CA LYS A 8 -3.29 -34.05 -30.21
C LYS A 8 -3.44 -33.36 -28.88
N LEU A 9 -4.07 -34.02 -27.90
CA LEU A 9 -4.17 -33.47 -26.54
C LEU A 9 -2.79 -33.31 -25.91
N GLY A 10 -1.87 -34.26 -26.16
CA GLY A 10 -0.47 -34.12 -25.76
C GLY A 10 0.23 -32.92 -26.41
N ALA A 11 -0.02 -32.67 -27.69
CA ALA A 11 0.53 -31.50 -28.39
C ALA A 11 -0.04 -30.17 -27.84
N ILE A 12 -1.35 -30.10 -27.54
CA ILE A 12 -1.97 -28.91 -26.92
C ILE A 12 -1.38 -28.69 -25.51
N ALA A 13 -1.25 -29.72 -24.70
CA ALA A 13 -0.64 -29.61 -23.37
C ALA A 13 0.82 -29.13 -23.45
N LEU A 14 1.60 -29.66 -24.40
CA LEU A 14 2.96 -29.22 -24.64
C LEU A 14 3.01 -27.75 -25.07
N LEU A 15 2.10 -27.32 -25.95
CA LEU A 15 2.02 -25.89 -26.36
C LEU A 15 1.68 -24.98 -25.20
N ILE A 16 0.79 -25.37 -24.30
CA ILE A 16 0.48 -24.61 -23.08
C ILE A 16 1.76 -24.46 -22.22
N LEU A 17 2.52 -25.54 -22.05
CA LEU A 17 3.80 -25.48 -21.33
C LEU A 17 4.84 -24.57 -22.01
N VAL A 18 4.93 -24.62 -23.34
CA VAL A 18 5.84 -23.72 -24.10
C VAL A 18 5.40 -22.26 -23.97
N LEU A 19 4.08 -21.97 -23.94
CA LEU A 19 3.57 -20.61 -23.76
C LEU A 19 3.79 -20.05 -22.35
N LEU A 20 4.10 -20.89 -21.36
CA LEU A 20 4.53 -20.40 -20.04
C LEU A 20 5.83 -19.58 -20.14
N VAL A 21 6.72 -19.90 -21.08
CA VAL A 21 8.00 -19.19 -21.22
C VAL A 21 7.77 -17.69 -21.51
N PRO A 22 7.05 -17.29 -22.61
CA PRO A 22 6.79 -15.87 -22.84
C PRO A 22 5.94 -15.22 -21.73
N LEU A 23 5.04 -15.93 -21.06
CA LEU A 23 4.28 -15.41 -19.93
C LEU A 23 5.18 -15.07 -18.75
N LEU A 24 6.12 -15.96 -18.37
CA LEU A 24 7.10 -15.69 -17.32
C LEU A 24 8.06 -14.55 -17.69
N MET A 25 8.41 -14.41 -18.97
CA MET A 25 9.21 -13.27 -19.42
C MET A 25 8.43 -11.94 -19.27
N ILE A 26 7.14 -11.92 -19.57
CA ILE A 26 6.28 -10.73 -19.41
C ILE A 26 6.09 -10.41 -17.92
N ASP A 27 5.92 -11.42 -17.07
CA ASP A 27 5.85 -11.28 -15.61
C ASP A 27 7.14 -10.61 -15.08
N GLY A 28 8.30 -11.09 -15.49
CA GLY A 28 9.59 -10.46 -15.17
C GLY A 28 9.70 -9.01 -15.65
N ILE A 29 9.18 -8.68 -16.83
CA ILE A 29 9.14 -7.28 -17.31
C ILE A 29 8.23 -6.42 -16.42
N ILE A 30 7.09 -6.95 -15.96
CA ILE A 30 6.20 -6.23 -15.03
C ILE A 30 6.93 -5.92 -13.72
N ASP A 31 7.63 -6.91 -13.16
CA ASP A 31 8.43 -6.75 -11.93
C ASP A 31 9.54 -5.70 -12.11
N ASP A 32 10.28 -5.74 -13.22
CA ASP A 32 11.32 -4.76 -13.55
C ASP A 32 10.73 -3.34 -13.63
N ARG A 33 9.55 -3.18 -14.26
CA ARG A 33 8.87 -1.88 -14.35
C ARG A 33 8.38 -1.39 -12.99
N GLN A 34 7.89 -2.26 -12.13
CA GLN A 34 7.52 -1.90 -10.76
C GLN A 34 8.75 -1.43 -9.96
N GLN A 35 9.85 -2.13 -10.04
CA GLN A 35 11.09 -1.75 -9.36
C GLN A 35 11.62 -0.39 -9.87
N LEU A 36 11.59 -0.14 -11.17
CA LEU A 36 11.97 1.16 -11.75
C LEU A 36 11.05 2.29 -11.23
N ARG A 37 9.73 2.06 -11.19
CA ARG A 37 8.78 3.02 -10.62
C ARG A 37 9.11 3.29 -9.16
N ASP A 38 9.27 2.26 -8.34
CA ASP A 38 9.53 2.41 -6.91
C ASP A 38 10.85 3.14 -6.67
N GLY A 39 11.88 2.89 -7.50
CA GLY A 39 13.13 3.64 -7.47
C GLY A 39 12.95 5.13 -7.82
N VAL A 40 12.10 5.46 -8.80
CA VAL A 40 11.80 6.86 -9.14
C VAL A 40 10.98 7.54 -8.03
N LEU A 41 10.01 6.85 -7.42
CA LEU A 41 9.25 7.36 -6.28
C LEU A 41 10.16 7.66 -5.09
N GLU A 42 11.09 6.75 -4.79
CA GLU A 42 12.13 6.94 -3.76
C GLU A 42 13.05 8.13 -4.07
N ASP A 43 13.47 8.32 -5.32
CA ASP A 43 14.27 9.46 -5.75
C ASP A 43 13.51 10.79 -5.61
N ILE A 44 12.21 10.81 -5.90
CA ILE A 44 11.36 11.99 -5.69
C ILE A 44 11.25 12.28 -4.19
N ALA A 45 10.97 11.28 -3.36
CA ALA A 45 10.90 11.42 -1.91
C ALA A 45 12.23 11.91 -1.31
N ARG A 46 13.36 11.38 -1.80
CA ARG A 46 14.71 11.80 -1.38
C ARG A 46 15.01 13.25 -1.73
N SER A 47 14.49 13.75 -2.86
CA SER A 47 14.71 15.14 -3.31
C SER A 47 13.72 16.13 -2.73
N SER A 48 12.60 15.68 -2.18
CA SER A 48 11.58 16.49 -1.51
C SER A 48 11.57 16.24 0.01
N SER A 49 10.79 15.27 0.45
CA SER A 49 10.73 14.73 1.81
C SER A 49 9.96 13.42 1.79
N TYR A 50 10.29 12.53 2.73
CA TYR A 50 9.61 11.25 2.90
C TYR A 50 8.23 11.38 3.54
N SER A 51 7.62 10.25 3.85
CA SER A 51 6.41 10.20 4.68
C SER A 51 6.67 10.87 6.02
N GLN A 52 5.69 11.64 6.48
CA GLN A 52 5.84 12.45 7.67
C GLN A 52 5.09 11.86 8.86
N GLN A 53 5.79 11.79 9.97
CA GLN A 53 5.19 11.54 11.28
C GLN A 53 5.52 12.69 12.22
N LEU A 54 4.49 13.26 12.81
CA LEU A 54 4.58 14.32 13.81
C LEU A 54 4.41 13.72 15.20
N SER A 55 5.41 13.89 16.06
CA SER A 55 5.44 13.38 17.43
C SER A 55 5.75 14.51 18.40
N GLY A 56 4.82 14.84 19.25
CA GLY A 56 4.99 15.96 20.18
C GLY A 56 3.94 17.07 20.01
N PRO A 57 4.09 18.18 20.75
CA PRO A 57 5.27 18.56 21.55
C PRO A 57 5.40 17.78 22.85
N VAL A 58 6.65 17.57 23.25
CA VAL A 58 7.01 17.01 24.57
C VAL A 58 7.84 18.07 25.30
N MET A 59 7.47 18.39 26.54
CA MET A 59 8.28 19.28 27.37
C MET A 59 9.36 18.50 28.09
N VAL A 60 10.57 18.99 28.03
CA VAL A 60 11.75 18.39 28.64
C VAL A 60 12.37 19.37 29.63
N VAL A 61 12.57 18.90 30.86
CA VAL A 61 13.24 19.67 31.90
C VAL A 61 14.51 18.92 32.32
N PRO A 62 15.69 19.35 31.86
CA PRO A 62 16.95 18.75 32.30
C PRO A 62 17.23 19.13 33.76
N TYR A 63 17.81 18.19 34.51
CA TYR A 63 18.17 18.43 35.89
C TYR A 63 19.53 17.83 36.25
N ARG A 64 20.11 18.38 37.34
CA ARG A 64 21.26 17.87 38.03
C ARG A 64 20.84 17.60 39.48
N LYS A 65 21.09 16.41 39.98
CA LYS A 65 20.77 16.00 41.36
C LYS A 65 22.06 15.74 42.12
N VAL A 66 22.18 16.33 43.30
CA VAL A 66 23.26 16.02 44.23
C VAL A 66 22.96 14.69 44.90
N VAL A 67 23.83 13.71 44.71
CA VAL A 67 23.72 12.38 45.31
C VAL A 67 24.77 12.21 46.38
N ARG A 68 24.36 11.88 47.63
CA ARG A 68 25.24 11.66 48.74
C ARG A 68 25.32 10.17 49.05
N THR A 69 26.49 9.55 48.77
CA THR A 69 26.71 8.12 49.00
C THR A 69 27.69 7.93 50.15
N TRP A 70 27.33 7.10 51.14
CA TRP A 70 28.25 6.72 52.19
C TRP A 70 29.18 5.63 51.69
N LYS A 71 30.50 5.90 51.75
CA LYS A 71 31.55 4.92 51.46
C LYS A 71 32.40 4.66 52.73
N THR A 72 32.87 3.43 52.87
CA THR A 72 33.82 3.04 53.94
C THR A 72 35.23 3.10 53.36
N LYS A 73 36.16 3.68 54.08
CA LYS A 73 37.58 3.72 53.68
C LYS A 73 38.18 2.31 53.68
N GLU A 74 38.90 1.93 52.64
CA GLU A 74 39.42 0.55 52.42
C GLU A 74 40.31 -0.01 53.56
N LYS A 75 40.78 0.81 54.51
CA LYS A 75 41.70 0.41 55.59
C LYS A 75 41.28 0.85 56.98
N SER A 76 40.08 1.39 57.12
CA SER A 76 39.53 1.79 58.43
C SER A 76 38.00 1.71 58.37
N ASP A 77 37.36 1.48 59.51
CA ASP A 77 35.87 1.50 59.64
C ASP A 77 35.27 2.92 59.53
N GLU A 78 36.07 3.92 59.16
CA GLU A 78 35.61 5.28 58.98
C GLU A 78 34.73 5.41 57.73
N ARG A 79 33.49 5.85 57.95
CA ARG A 79 32.56 6.20 56.87
C ARG A 79 32.74 7.65 56.49
N TYR A 80 32.87 7.94 55.21
CA TYR A 80 32.86 9.28 54.67
C TYR A 80 31.72 9.43 53.64
N GLN A 81 31.21 10.65 53.52
CA GLN A 81 30.18 10.99 52.56
C GLN A 81 30.86 11.45 51.26
N GLU A 82 30.61 10.69 50.18
CA GLU A 82 30.99 11.10 48.83
C GLU A 82 29.82 11.84 48.23
N ILE A 83 30.06 13.05 47.71
CA ILE A 83 29.08 13.88 47.02
C ILE A 83 29.32 13.70 45.50
N GLY A 84 28.30 13.17 44.79
CA GLY A 84 28.29 13.03 43.37
C GLY A 84 27.19 13.89 42.73
N GLU A 85 27.22 14.05 41.42
CA GLU A 85 26.19 14.69 40.65
C GLU A 85 25.60 13.67 39.64
N GLU A 86 24.29 13.51 39.68
CA GLU A 86 23.54 12.73 38.71
C GLU A 86 22.78 13.68 37.77
N ARG A 87 22.84 13.44 36.45
CA ARG A 87 22.12 14.22 35.47
C ARG A 87 21.00 13.41 34.86
N GLY A 88 19.83 14.06 34.72
CA GLY A 88 18.66 13.42 34.16
C GLY A 88 17.74 14.40 33.43
N ARG A 89 16.62 13.90 32.97
CA ARG A 89 15.59 14.68 32.32
C ARG A 89 14.22 14.25 32.79
N LEU A 90 13.36 15.21 33.07
CA LEU A 90 11.93 14.98 33.27
C LEU A 90 11.21 15.26 31.96
N TYR A 91 10.22 14.43 31.65
CA TYR A 91 9.42 14.54 30.45
C TYR A 91 7.95 14.73 30.82
N PHE A 92 7.32 15.71 30.19
CA PHE A 92 5.91 16.03 30.39
C PHE A 92 5.19 16.02 29.06
N LEU A 93 4.04 15.33 29.03
CA LEU A 93 3.09 15.34 27.94
C LEU A 93 2.03 16.41 28.19
N PRO A 94 1.45 17.03 27.16
CA PRO A 94 0.39 18.01 27.32
C PRO A 94 -0.88 17.39 27.88
N GLU A 95 -1.62 18.16 28.67
CA GLU A 95 -2.98 17.77 29.12
C GLU A 95 -3.93 17.73 27.92
N ARG A 96 -3.81 18.72 27.03
CA ARG A 96 -4.59 18.83 25.82
C ARG A 96 -3.68 19.10 24.64
N PHE A 97 -3.93 18.34 23.58
CA PHE A 97 -3.26 18.47 22.28
C PHE A 97 -4.32 18.61 21.19
N GLU A 98 -4.20 19.64 20.37
CA GLU A 98 -5.07 19.90 19.23
C GLU A 98 -4.22 20.14 17.99
N LEU A 99 -4.62 19.51 16.88
CA LEU A 99 -4.04 19.73 15.56
C LEU A 99 -5.17 19.91 14.56
N ASP A 100 -5.17 21.04 13.87
CA ASP A 100 -6.02 21.36 12.72
C ASP A 100 -5.14 21.45 11.49
N GLY A 101 -5.29 20.52 10.55
CA GLY A 101 -4.47 20.40 9.35
C GLY A 101 -5.28 20.55 8.07
N GLN A 102 -4.79 21.39 7.15
CA GLN A 102 -5.28 21.51 5.78
C GLN A 102 -4.23 20.97 4.83
N VAL A 103 -4.56 19.91 4.11
CA VAL A 103 -3.62 19.20 3.25
C VAL A 103 -3.98 19.41 1.79
N GLN A 104 -3.01 19.84 1.01
CA GLN A 104 -3.11 19.94 -0.44
C GLN A 104 -2.17 18.91 -1.07
N THR A 105 -2.70 18.10 -1.98
CA THR A 105 -1.90 17.11 -2.71
C THR A 105 -1.57 17.63 -4.09
N GLU A 106 -0.35 17.36 -4.55
CA GLU A 106 0.09 17.59 -5.93
C GLU A 106 0.73 16.33 -6.53
N LEU A 107 0.66 16.19 -7.86
CA LEU A 107 1.38 15.17 -8.59
C LEU A 107 2.69 15.73 -9.11
N ARG A 108 3.79 15.04 -8.83
CA ARG A 108 5.10 15.36 -9.39
C ARG A 108 5.55 14.24 -10.30
N ALA A 109 5.65 14.55 -11.58
CA ALA A 109 6.08 13.61 -12.61
C ALA A 109 7.61 13.58 -12.77
N ARG A 110 8.16 12.38 -12.99
CA ARG A 110 9.53 12.17 -13.44
C ARG A 110 9.56 11.08 -14.51
N GLY A 111 9.68 11.48 -15.77
CA GLY A 111 9.44 10.60 -16.92
C GLY A 111 7.96 10.22 -17.02
N ILE A 112 7.67 8.93 -17.08
CA ILE A 112 6.32 8.37 -17.11
C ILE A 112 5.75 8.08 -15.71
N TYR A 113 6.55 8.26 -14.66
CA TYR A 113 6.16 7.95 -13.28
C TYR A 113 5.75 9.21 -12.53
N GLU A 114 4.74 9.08 -11.70
CA GLU A 114 4.16 10.17 -10.91
C GLU A 114 4.21 9.81 -9.43
N ALA A 115 4.70 10.75 -8.61
CA ALA A 115 4.64 10.67 -7.15
C ALA A 115 3.65 11.69 -6.63
N ARG A 116 2.89 11.29 -5.62
CA ARG A 116 1.99 12.20 -4.91
C ARG A 116 2.70 12.82 -3.73
N LEU A 117 2.91 14.12 -3.81
CA LEU A 117 3.36 14.95 -2.70
C LEU A 117 2.16 15.57 -2.00
N PHE A 118 2.35 15.94 -0.75
CA PHE A 118 1.38 16.74 -0.01
C PHE A 118 2.07 17.91 0.70
N HIS A 119 1.32 19.00 0.85
CA HIS A 119 1.65 20.16 1.67
C HIS A 119 0.56 20.28 2.72
N ALA A 120 0.95 20.23 3.98
CA ALA A 120 0.03 20.28 5.12
C ALA A 120 0.28 21.56 5.92
N ASP A 121 -0.67 22.46 5.94
CA ASP A 121 -0.71 23.62 6.83
C ASP A 121 -1.36 23.19 8.14
N ASN A 122 -0.57 23.01 9.20
CA ASN A 122 -1.03 22.51 10.49
C ASN A 122 -0.96 23.61 11.54
N ARG A 123 -2.07 23.86 12.21
CA ARG A 123 -2.12 24.63 13.46
C ARG A 123 -2.10 23.67 14.64
N ILE A 124 -1.07 23.76 15.46
CA ILE A 124 -0.86 22.90 16.63
C ILE A 124 -0.98 23.75 17.87
N SER A 125 -1.82 23.32 18.82
CA SER A 125 -2.07 24.03 20.08
C SER A 125 -2.38 23.09 21.22
N GLY A 126 -2.32 23.60 22.42
CA GLY A 126 -2.63 22.85 23.64
C GLY A 126 -2.12 23.52 24.89
N HIS A 127 -2.07 22.78 25.98
CA HIS A 127 -1.50 23.26 27.22
C HIS A 127 -0.86 22.13 28.04
N PHE A 128 0.17 22.47 28.78
CA PHE A 128 0.82 21.63 29.77
C PHE A 128 0.37 22.06 31.17
N SER A 129 0.13 21.10 32.05
CA SER A 129 -0.07 21.32 33.48
C SER A 129 1.11 20.68 34.22
N LEU A 130 1.98 21.53 34.77
CA LEU A 130 3.16 21.09 35.48
C LEU A 130 2.86 21.14 36.96
N PRO A 131 3.02 20.02 37.68
CA PRO A 131 2.80 20.01 39.14
C PRO A 131 3.85 20.83 39.90
N ALA A 132 3.50 21.32 41.05
CA ALA A 132 4.47 21.95 41.93
C ALA A 132 5.67 21.03 42.19
N GLN A 133 6.86 21.59 42.29
CA GLN A 133 8.13 20.88 42.39
C GLN A 133 8.36 19.86 41.25
N LEU A 134 7.71 20.07 40.09
CA LEU A 134 7.75 19.15 38.93
C LEU A 134 7.40 17.69 39.28
N GLY A 135 6.61 17.49 40.36
CA GLY A 135 6.20 16.16 40.83
C GLY A 135 7.24 15.41 41.68
N ILE A 136 8.37 16.04 41.99
CA ILE A 136 9.40 15.47 42.86
C ILE A 136 8.95 15.64 44.33
N LYS A 137 8.79 14.53 45.05
CA LYS A 137 8.27 14.53 46.42
C LYS A 137 9.36 14.55 47.50
N GLU A 138 10.54 14.04 47.17
CA GLU A 138 11.64 13.86 48.10
C GLU A 138 12.90 14.57 47.58
N ASP A 139 13.70 15.12 48.52
CA ASP A 139 15.00 15.74 48.25
C ASP A 139 14.99 16.84 47.17
N PHE A 140 13.87 17.54 46.99
CA PHE A 140 13.75 18.59 45.98
C PHE A 140 14.85 19.63 46.04
N ALA A 141 15.35 19.94 47.25
CA ALA A 141 16.46 20.89 47.42
C ALA A 141 17.79 20.42 46.81
N ASP A 142 17.94 19.15 46.51
CA ASP A 142 19.14 18.59 45.88
C ASP A 142 19.08 18.68 44.33
N TYR A 143 17.97 19.13 43.78
CA TYR A 143 17.82 19.29 42.35
C TYR A 143 18.11 20.73 41.89
N THR A 144 18.85 20.83 40.81
CA THR A 144 19.05 22.06 40.05
C THR A 144 18.55 21.84 38.63
N PHE A 145 17.65 22.71 38.14
CA PHE A 145 17.04 22.58 36.81
C PHE A 145 17.73 23.49 35.82
N ASP A 146 18.08 22.96 34.67
CA ASP A 146 18.55 23.74 33.55
C ASP A 146 17.33 24.28 32.74
N ALA A 147 17.58 25.13 31.74
CA ALA A 147 16.51 25.72 30.92
C ALA A 147 15.62 24.63 30.27
N PRO A 148 14.31 24.64 30.51
CA PRO A 148 13.41 23.69 29.89
C PRO A 148 13.27 23.97 28.41
N PHE A 149 12.83 22.97 27.63
CA PHE A 149 12.56 23.13 26.23
C PHE A 149 11.39 22.28 25.76
N LEU A 150 10.69 22.71 24.70
CA LEU A 150 9.74 21.89 23.96
C LEU A 150 10.46 21.22 22.81
N ALA A 151 10.26 19.90 22.64
CA ALA A 151 10.74 19.12 21.53
C ALA A 151 9.57 18.59 20.72
N VAL A 152 9.66 18.72 19.39
CA VAL A 152 8.70 18.18 18.42
C VAL A 152 9.47 17.28 17.47
N GLY A 153 9.11 15.98 17.46
CA GLY A 153 9.64 15.00 16.51
C GLY A 153 8.96 15.18 15.15
N ILE A 154 9.75 15.25 14.11
CA ILE A 154 9.33 15.32 12.71
C ILE A 154 10.23 14.36 11.96
N SER A 155 9.65 13.36 11.31
CA SER A 155 10.44 12.26 10.72
C SER A 155 11.40 12.72 9.62
N ASP A 156 11.06 13.79 8.88
CA ASP A 156 11.95 14.42 7.92
C ASP A 156 11.85 15.94 7.98
N ILE A 157 12.82 16.58 8.64
CA ILE A 157 12.84 18.04 8.84
C ILE A 157 13.02 18.84 7.54
N ARG A 158 13.45 18.20 6.43
CA ARG A 158 13.57 18.84 5.12
C ARG A 158 12.21 19.27 4.57
N GLY A 159 11.14 18.62 5.04
CA GLY A 159 9.77 18.98 4.68
C GLY A 159 9.22 20.22 5.36
N ILE A 160 9.93 20.85 6.30
CA ILE A 160 9.47 22.08 6.96
C ILE A 160 9.59 23.26 5.99
N GLU A 161 8.46 23.89 5.66
CA GLU A 161 8.39 24.96 4.66
C GLU A 161 8.28 26.37 5.24
N ASN A 162 8.11 26.52 6.57
CA ASN A 162 7.98 27.83 7.22
C ASN A 162 8.97 28.01 8.37
N ALA A 163 9.24 29.26 8.74
CA ALA A 163 9.94 29.57 9.98
C ALA A 163 9.02 29.27 11.16
N LEU A 164 9.41 28.29 11.98
CA LEU A 164 8.63 27.87 13.14
C LEU A 164 8.80 28.80 14.31
N LYS A 165 7.70 29.27 14.88
CA LYS A 165 7.67 30.10 16.07
C LYS A 165 6.66 29.58 17.08
N LEU A 166 7.10 29.33 18.30
CA LEU A 166 6.23 28.97 19.41
C LEU A 166 5.58 30.26 19.98
N GLU A 167 4.27 30.25 20.08
CA GLU A 167 3.49 31.22 20.84
C GLU A 167 3.30 30.68 22.27
N LEU A 168 3.88 31.37 23.24
CA LEU A 168 3.82 31.05 24.65
C LEU A 168 3.29 32.26 25.41
N GLY A 169 1.99 32.36 25.62
CA GLY A 169 1.35 33.58 26.10
C GLY A 169 1.60 34.76 25.18
N ALA A 170 2.25 35.82 25.67
CA ALA A 170 2.61 36.99 24.88
C ALA A 170 3.98 36.88 24.18
N GLN A 171 4.73 35.82 24.42
CA GLN A 171 6.08 35.62 23.87
C GLN A 171 6.03 34.77 22.59
N ARG A 172 6.93 35.12 21.65
CA ARG A 172 7.21 34.30 20.46
C ARG A 172 8.67 33.86 20.50
N LEU A 173 8.87 32.54 20.45
CA LEU A 173 10.18 31.91 20.57
C LEU A 173 10.49 31.15 19.28
N ASP A 174 11.72 31.26 18.78
CA ASP A 174 12.13 30.58 17.55
C ASP A 174 12.53 29.12 17.83
N PHE A 175 12.04 28.19 17.01
CA PHE A 175 12.50 26.81 17.02
C PHE A 175 13.87 26.70 16.36
N VAL A 176 14.65 25.72 16.83
CA VAL A 176 15.94 25.34 16.25
C VAL A 176 15.94 23.86 15.89
N PRO A 177 16.71 23.44 14.87
CA PRO A 177 16.81 22.02 14.47
C PRO A 177 17.35 21.13 15.58
N GLY A 178 16.89 19.89 15.58
CA GLY A 178 17.28 18.81 16.48
C GLY A 178 16.50 18.79 17.79
N THR A 179 15.89 17.65 18.11
CA THR A 179 15.07 17.45 19.33
C THR A 179 15.87 17.42 20.61
N GLN A 180 17.14 17.03 20.58
CA GLN A 180 17.97 16.63 21.73
C GLN A 180 17.38 15.48 22.57
N VAL A 181 16.36 14.79 22.06
CA VAL A 181 15.69 13.69 22.72
C VAL A 181 15.84 12.45 21.83
N GLY A 182 16.76 11.54 22.17
CA GLY A 182 17.13 10.42 21.27
C GLY A 182 15.95 9.54 20.85
N TRP A 183 15.03 9.27 21.77
CA TRP A 183 13.85 8.45 21.50
C TRP A 183 12.77 9.16 20.66
N LEU A 184 12.80 10.50 20.56
CA LEU A 184 11.89 11.28 19.71
C LEU A 184 12.41 11.41 18.26
N GLY A 185 13.69 11.08 18.06
CA GLY A 185 14.32 11.12 16.74
C GLY A 185 14.63 12.53 16.24
N GLU A 186 14.54 12.70 14.92
CA GLU A 186 14.70 13.99 14.25
C GLU A 186 13.56 14.95 14.59
N GLY A 187 13.77 16.24 14.35
CA GLY A 187 12.76 17.26 14.58
C GLY A 187 13.35 18.58 15.01
N VAL A 188 12.58 19.33 15.79
CA VAL A 188 12.92 20.68 16.24
C VAL A 188 12.71 20.84 17.74
N ARG A 189 13.34 21.84 18.33
CA ARG A 189 13.12 22.22 19.73
C ARG A 189 13.12 23.74 19.88
N VAL A 190 12.51 24.20 20.97
CA VAL A 190 12.53 25.61 21.40
C VAL A 190 12.80 25.69 22.89
N THR A 191 13.78 26.51 23.28
CA THR A 191 14.11 26.74 24.69
C THR A 191 13.04 27.66 25.31
N LEU A 192 12.57 27.25 26.49
CA LEU A 192 11.56 27.98 27.24
C LEU A 192 12.21 28.86 28.34
N PRO A 193 11.50 29.89 28.84
CA PRO A 193 11.90 30.60 30.05
C PRO A 193 11.96 29.66 31.25
N ALA A 194 12.70 30.06 32.28
CA ALA A 194 12.77 29.37 33.54
C ALA A 194 11.36 29.15 34.13
N LEU A 195 11.09 27.93 34.62
CA LEU A 195 9.81 27.57 35.22
C LEU A 195 9.77 28.00 36.69
N ASP A 196 8.62 28.48 37.14
CA ASP A 196 8.34 28.63 38.57
C ASP A 196 7.96 27.25 39.12
N THR A 197 8.92 26.62 39.79
CA THR A 197 8.74 25.28 40.39
C THR A 197 8.02 25.31 41.74
N GLY A 198 7.77 26.47 42.33
CA GLY A 198 7.12 26.59 43.63
C GLY A 198 5.61 26.31 43.61
N LYS A 199 4.98 26.33 42.46
CA LYS A 199 3.53 26.13 42.30
C LYS A 199 3.22 25.34 41.03
N THR A 200 1.99 24.85 40.95
CA THR A 200 1.47 24.30 39.69
C THR A 200 1.45 25.38 38.62
N THR A 201 1.98 25.07 37.41
CA THR A 201 2.10 26.03 36.33
C THR A 201 1.37 25.50 35.10
N GLU A 202 0.44 26.32 34.59
CA GLU A 202 -0.24 26.05 33.32
C GLU A 202 0.46 26.81 32.20
N LEU A 203 0.81 26.11 31.11
CA LEU A 203 1.51 26.67 29.97
C LEU A 203 0.75 26.37 28.69
N ALA A 204 0.03 27.35 28.17
CA ALA A 204 -0.59 27.25 26.85
C ALA A 204 0.44 27.47 25.76
N PHE A 205 0.39 26.66 24.72
CA PHE A 205 1.28 26.75 23.56
C PHE A 205 0.49 26.75 22.25
N GLY A 206 1.07 27.36 21.22
CA GLY A 206 0.56 27.29 19.85
C GLY A 206 1.67 27.56 18.85
N PHE A 207 1.62 26.90 17.70
CA PHE A 207 2.51 27.15 16.56
C PHE A 207 1.92 26.64 15.26
N ASP A 208 2.32 27.27 14.15
CA ASP A 208 1.96 26.87 12.81
C ASP A 208 3.13 26.10 12.18
N LEU A 209 2.83 24.89 11.67
CA LEU A 209 3.79 24.03 10.99
C LEU A 209 3.30 23.76 9.58
N ARG A 210 3.99 24.30 8.58
CA ARG A 210 3.80 23.91 7.18
C ARG A 210 4.77 22.80 6.86
N LEU A 211 4.23 21.64 6.45
CA LEU A 211 4.99 20.40 6.29
C LEU A 211 4.72 19.75 4.95
N GLN A 212 5.75 19.57 4.15
CA GLN A 212 5.73 18.81 2.90
C GLN A 212 6.12 17.35 3.19
N GLY A 213 5.52 16.41 2.42
CA GLY A 213 5.89 15.01 2.47
C GLY A 213 5.41 14.24 1.25
N THR A 214 5.79 12.96 1.18
CA THR A 214 5.32 11.99 0.19
C THR A 214 4.62 10.82 0.89
N GLY A 215 3.56 10.31 0.27
CA GLY A 215 2.92 9.07 0.69
C GLY A 215 1.99 9.17 1.89
N SER A 216 2.44 9.56 3.09
CA SER A 216 1.58 9.60 4.27
C SER A 216 1.91 10.71 5.27
N LEU A 217 0.88 11.17 5.99
CA LEU A 217 0.97 12.06 7.14
C LEU A 217 0.39 11.35 8.36
N GLN A 218 1.20 11.18 9.39
CA GLN A 218 0.81 10.55 10.65
C GLN A 218 1.04 11.49 11.82
N VAL A 219 0.22 11.35 12.85
CA VAL A 219 0.29 12.14 14.09
C VAL A 219 0.28 11.20 15.28
N LEU A 220 1.20 11.42 16.22
CA LEU A 220 1.21 10.76 17.52
C LEU A 220 0.39 11.63 18.51
N PRO A 221 -0.71 11.11 19.06
CA PRO A 221 -1.61 11.89 19.93
C PRO A 221 -1.06 12.05 21.34
N VAL A 222 -0.09 12.97 21.52
CA VAL A 222 0.69 13.12 22.76
C VAL A 222 -0.09 13.68 23.95
N GLY A 223 -1.26 14.25 23.75
CA GLY A 223 -2.08 14.80 24.83
C GLY A 223 -2.76 13.73 25.69
N LYS A 224 -3.02 14.02 26.96
CA LYS A 224 -3.96 13.23 27.75
C LYS A 224 -5.34 13.21 27.10
N THR A 225 -5.74 14.32 26.51
CA THR A 225 -6.82 14.42 25.55
C THR A 225 -6.24 14.95 24.24
N SER A 226 -6.41 14.23 23.14
CA SER A 226 -5.94 14.69 21.84
C SER A 226 -7.09 14.78 20.84
N ARG A 227 -7.10 15.84 20.07
CA ARG A 227 -7.99 16.04 18.92
C ARG A 227 -7.16 16.39 17.70
N VAL A 228 -7.38 15.64 16.62
CA VAL A 228 -6.72 15.87 15.34
C VAL A 228 -7.79 15.95 14.27
N ASN A 229 -7.82 17.07 13.56
CA ASN A 229 -8.71 17.30 12.43
C ASN A 229 -7.85 17.49 11.17
N LEU A 230 -8.09 16.67 10.14
CA LEU A 230 -7.43 16.77 8.86
C LEU A 230 -8.46 16.91 7.74
N ALA A 231 -8.26 17.88 6.87
CA ALA A 231 -8.99 18.03 5.64
C ALA A 231 -8.02 18.03 4.45
N ALA A 232 -8.38 17.37 3.37
CA ALA A 232 -7.53 17.28 2.18
C ALA A 232 -8.34 17.28 0.89
N ASN A 233 -7.75 17.79 -0.20
CA ASN A 233 -8.30 17.73 -1.56
C ASN A 233 -8.11 16.36 -2.25
N TRP A 234 -7.97 15.28 -1.46
CA TRP A 234 -7.73 13.93 -1.94
C TRP A 234 -8.96 13.03 -1.70
N PRO A 235 -9.61 12.51 -2.78
CA PRO A 235 -10.88 11.78 -2.63
C PRO A 235 -10.72 10.30 -2.23
N HIS A 236 -9.47 9.77 -2.15
CA HIS A 236 -9.21 8.35 -1.84
C HIS A 236 -8.32 8.18 -0.61
N PRO A 237 -8.72 8.68 0.57
CA PRO A 237 -7.91 8.52 1.77
C PRO A 237 -7.84 7.06 2.23
N SER A 238 -6.64 6.59 2.57
CA SER A 238 -6.45 5.38 3.36
C SER A 238 -6.08 5.78 4.78
N PHE A 239 -7.00 5.61 5.74
CA PHE A 239 -6.73 5.89 7.14
C PHE A 239 -5.89 4.77 7.75
N ILE A 240 -4.72 5.15 8.28
CA ILE A 240 -3.69 4.23 8.77
C ILE A 240 -3.39 4.47 10.24
N GLY A 241 -2.77 3.47 10.90
CA GLY A 241 -2.37 3.52 12.29
C GLY A 241 -3.36 2.87 13.24
N ASN A 242 -3.16 3.09 14.55
CA ASN A 242 -3.87 2.34 15.59
C ASN A 242 -5.26 2.90 15.95
N PHE A 243 -5.60 4.09 15.46
CA PHE A 243 -6.90 4.72 15.72
C PHE A 243 -7.54 5.17 14.42
N LEU A 244 -8.77 4.73 14.20
CA LEU A 244 -9.59 5.21 13.10
C LEU A 244 -10.25 6.55 13.46
N PRO A 245 -10.57 7.41 12.46
CA PRO A 245 -11.28 8.65 12.72
C PRO A 245 -12.67 8.39 13.32
N ALA A 246 -13.02 9.16 14.34
CA ALA A 246 -14.35 9.12 14.97
C ALA A 246 -15.43 9.64 14.03
N ARG A 247 -15.09 10.61 13.18
CA ARG A 247 -15.93 11.14 12.12
C ARG A 247 -15.13 11.28 10.85
N ARG A 248 -15.75 10.96 9.72
CA ARG A 248 -15.14 11.14 8.41
C ARG A 248 -16.20 11.45 7.37
N GLU A 249 -15.87 12.36 6.48
CA GLU A 249 -16.66 12.66 5.29
C GLU A 249 -15.73 12.57 4.08
N ILE A 250 -16.13 11.81 3.08
CA ILE A 250 -15.36 11.58 1.85
C ILE A 250 -16.26 11.86 0.67
N ASN A 251 -15.80 12.70 -0.24
CA ASN A 251 -16.50 13.03 -1.48
C ASN A 251 -15.49 13.20 -2.64
N ASP A 252 -16.00 13.48 -3.84
CA ASP A 252 -15.15 13.62 -5.05
C ASP A 252 -14.14 14.78 -4.98
N GLN A 253 -14.33 15.73 -4.07
CA GLN A 253 -13.44 16.89 -3.90
C GLN A 253 -12.37 16.65 -2.83
N GLY A 254 -12.53 15.63 -1.99
CA GLY A 254 -11.59 15.34 -0.93
C GLY A 254 -12.23 14.69 0.29
N PHE A 255 -11.56 14.83 1.44
CA PHE A 255 -12.06 14.30 2.70
C PHE A 255 -11.86 15.26 3.87
N THR A 256 -12.67 15.07 4.90
CA THR A 256 -12.42 15.56 6.27
C THR A 256 -12.47 14.39 7.24
N ALA A 257 -11.57 14.40 8.23
CA ALA A 257 -11.49 13.35 9.24
C ALA A 257 -11.12 13.94 10.60
N ASP A 258 -11.84 13.53 11.65
CA ASP A 258 -11.65 13.97 13.03
C ASP A 258 -11.31 12.76 13.92
N TRP A 259 -10.17 12.79 14.58
CA TRP A 259 -9.74 11.82 15.57
C TRP A 259 -9.82 12.41 16.96
N GLN A 260 -10.30 11.62 17.89
CA GLN A 260 -10.32 11.97 19.31
C GLN A 260 -9.77 10.80 20.11
N THR A 261 -8.74 11.07 20.91
CA THR A 261 -8.14 10.06 21.78
C THR A 261 -8.07 10.57 23.21
N SER A 262 -8.09 9.65 24.15
CA SER A 262 -7.97 9.91 25.58
C SER A 262 -6.79 9.17 26.18
N PHE A 263 -6.34 9.59 27.33
CA PHE A 263 -5.31 8.92 28.12
C PHE A 263 -5.57 7.42 28.30
N PHE A 264 -6.82 7.05 28.55
CA PHE A 264 -7.20 5.64 28.74
C PHE A 264 -7.02 4.80 27.48
N SER A 265 -7.27 5.36 26.31
CA SER A 265 -7.14 4.63 25.06
C SER A 265 -5.71 4.55 24.56
N THR A 266 -4.90 5.57 24.85
CA THR A 266 -3.52 5.64 24.34
C THR A 266 -2.50 5.05 25.31
N ASN A 267 -2.70 5.19 26.63
CA ASN A 267 -1.71 4.88 27.69
C ASN A 267 -0.29 5.35 27.32
N LEU A 268 -0.21 6.57 26.77
CA LEU A 268 1.00 7.06 26.13
C LEU A 268 2.09 7.38 27.16
N GLN A 269 1.71 7.78 28.37
CA GLN A 269 2.67 8.10 29.43
C GLN A 269 3.47 6.86 29.88
N GLU A 270 2.84 5.70 30.00
CA GLU A 270 3.53 4.45 30.30
C GLU A 270 4.43 4.02 29.13
N ALA A 271 3.92 4.13 27.88
CA ALA A 271 4.71 3.84 26.71
C ALA A 271 5.95 4.75 26.60
N MET A 272 5.79 6.05 26.90
CA MET A 272 6.90 7.00 26.98
C MET A 272 7.89 6.61 28.05
N SER A 273 7.43 6.25 29.26
CA SER A 273 8.31 5.85 30.34
C SER A 273 9.15 4.61 30.00
N ARG A 274 8.56 3.62 29.34
CA ARG A 274 9.27 2.43 28.84
C ARG A 274 10.30 2.80 27.76
N CYS A 275 9.95 3.70 26.85
CA CYS A 275 10.86 4.18 25.83
C CYS A 275 12.05 4.94 26.44
N VAL A 276 11.80 5.85 27.39
CA VAL A 276 12.84 6.63 28.10
C VAL A 276 13.81 5.71 28.86
N SER A 277 13.32 4.61 29.45
CA SER A 277 14.15 3.60 30.12
C SER A 277 14.92 2.70 29.13
N GLY A 278 14.76 2.87 27.83
CA GLY A 278 15.49 2.14 26.80
C GLY A 278 14.93 0.76 26.45
N ASN A 279 13.73 0.43 26.92
CA ASN A 279 13.18 -0.91 26.79
C ASN A 279 12.27 -1.11 25.57
N ASP A 280 11.50 -0.09 25.14
CA ASP A 280 10.52 -0.24 24.05
C ASP A 280 10.01 1.12 23.56
N CYS A 281 10.63 1.63 22.50
CA CYS A 281 10.14 2.84 21.80
C CYS A 281 9.14 2.52 20.69
N GLU A 282 9.06 1.28 20.23
CA GLU A 282 8.10 0.86 19.21
C GLU A 282 6.65 0.99 19.72
N ALA A 283 6.43 0.62 20.97
CA ALA A 283 5.14 0.79 21.64
C ALA A 283 4.70 2.25 21.79
N PHE A 284 5.61 3.20 21.83
CA PHE A 284 5.31 4.64 21.81
C PHE A 284 4.99 5.12 20.41
N ASN A 285 5.89 4.88 19.45
CA ASN A 285 5.76 5.34 18.08
C ASN A 285 4.58 4.66 17.35
N GLY A 286 4.29 3.40 17.65
CA GLY A 286 3.19 2.63 17.07
C GLY A 286 1.78 3.15 17.42
N ARG A 287 1.64 4.13 18.32
CA ARG A 287 0.35 4.75 18.65
C ARG A 287 -0.04 5.90 17.72
N SER A 288 0.69 6.08 16.63
CA SER A 288 0.36 7.06 15.61
C SER A 288 -0.87 6.64 14.79
N PHE A 289 -1.52 7.62 14.21
CA PHE A 289 -2.59 7.47 13.23
C PHE A 289 -2.50 8.60 12.20
N GLY A 290 -3.17 8.43 11.09
CA GLY A 290 -3.16 9.44 10.05
C GLY A 290 -3.76 8.96 8.75
N VAL A 291 -3.28 9.51 7.64
CA VAL A 291 -3.77 9.25 6.30
C VAL A 291 -2.61 8.95 5.36
N SER A 292 -2.83 7.97 4.49
CA SER A 292 -2.00 7.70 3.33
C SER A 292 -2.67 8.24 2.07
N PHE A 293 -1.89 8.93 1.24
CA PHE A 293 -2.27 9.53 -0.04
C PHE A 293 -1.84 8.68 -1.23
N ILE A 294 -1.70 7.37 -1.04
CA ILE A 294 -1.30 6.43 -2.09
C ILE A 294 -2.45 6.26 -3.08
N ASP A 295 -2.10 6.27 -4.37
CA ASP A 295 -3.07 6.10 -5.44
C ASP A 295 -3.61 4.66 -5.42
N PRO A 296 -4.94 4.44 -5.29
CA PRO A 296 -5.51 3.10 -5.24
C PRO A 296 -5.41 2.38 -6.60
N VAL A 297 -5.22 3.11 -7.72
CA VAL A 297 -5.22 2.57 -9.07
C VAL A 297 -3.79 2.40 -9.58
N ASP A 298 -3.11 1.36 -9.09
CA ASP A 298 -1.81 0.98 -9.66
C ASP A 298 -1.99 0.11 -10.92
N GLN A 299 -1.60 0.65 -12.08
CA GLN A 299 -1.65 -0.06 -13.36
C GLN A 299 -0.76 -1.29 -13.41
N TYR A 300 0.39 -1.28 -12.71
CA TYR A 300 1.29 -2.42 -12.65
C TYR A 300 0.69 -3.54 -11.78
N LEU A 301 0.06 -3.20 -10.66
CA LEU A 301 -0.64 -4.19 -9.84
C LEU A 301 -1.78 -4.87 -10.61
N LYS A 302 -2.53 -4.11 -11.44
CA LYS A 302 -3.58 -4.68 -12.30
C LYS A 302 -2.98 -5.54 -13.42
N SER A 303 -1.84 -5.16 -13.99
CA SER A 303 -1.12 -5.94 -15.00
C SER A 303 -0.54 -7.23 -14.42
N ASP A 304 0.04 -7.18 -13.22
CA ASP A 304 0.50 -8.35 -12.45
C ASP A 304 -0.66 -9.32 -12.15
N ARG A 305 -1.80 -8.80 -11.71
CA ARG A 305 -3.00 -9.63 -11.54
C ARG A 305 -3.46 -10.25 -12.87
N ALA A 306 -3.40 -9.51 -13.97
CA ALA A 306 -3.79 -10.01 -15.30
C ALA A 306 -2.89 -11.18 -15.73
N ILE A 307 -1.57 -11.08 -15.59
CA ILE A 307 -0.65 -12.14 -16.00
C ILE A 307 -0.81 -13.43 -15.16
N LYS A 308 -1.16 -13.30 -13.88
CA LYS A 308 -1.46 -14.44 -13.00
C LYS A 308 -2.67 -15.25 -13.47
N TYR A 309 -3.63 -14.63 -14.15
CA TYR A 309 -4.76 -15.32 -14.78
C TYR A 309 -4.48 -15.77 -16.22
N ALA A 310 -3.32 -15.46 -16.79
CA ALA A 310 -3.02 -15.73 -18.20
C ALA A 310 -3.06 -17.23 -18.56
N LEU A 311 -2.49 -18.08 -17.71
CA LEU A 311 -2.50 -19.52 -17.95
C LEU A 311 -3.93 -20.06 -18.02
N LEU A 312 -4.79 -19.66 -17.09
CA LEU A 312 -6.20 -20.04 -17.07
C LEU A 312 -6.90 -19.57 -18.37
N PHE A 313 -6.64 -18.35 -18.78
CA PHE A 313 -7.22 -17.74 -19.97
C PHE A 313 -6.83 -18.49 -21.26
N ILE A 314 -5.55 -18.88 -21.38
CA ILE A 314 -5.04 -19.69 -22.49
C ILE A 314 -5.68 -21.07 -22.51
N VAL A 315 -5.74 -21.73 -21.35
CA VAL A 315 -6.36 -23.07 -21.22
C VAL A 315 -7.83 -23.02 -21.63
N LEU A 316 -8.59 -22.04 -21.17
CA LEU A 316 -10.02 -21.88 -21.53
C LEU A 316 -10.21 -21.58 -23.01
N THR A 317 -9.37 -20.74 -23.59
CA THR A 317 -9.43 -20.43 -25.04
C THR A 317 -9.10 -21.65 -25.86
N PHE A 318 -8.08 -22.44 -25.50
CA PHE A 318 -7.73 -23.68 -26.17
C PHE A 318 -8.81 -24.77 -26.01
N ALA A 319 -9.40 -24.86 -24.81
CA ALA A 319 -10.53 -25.77 -24.58
C ALA A 319 -11.74 -25.41 -25.45
N GLY A 320 -12.08 -24.11 -25.53
CA GLY A 320 -13.12 -23.61 -26.43
C GLY A 320 -12.81 -23.90 -27.89
N PHE A 321 -11.58 -23.67 -28.34
CA PHE A 321 -11.16 -23.93 -29.71
C PHE A 321 -11.19 -25.43 -30.05
N PHE A 322 -10.73 -26.29 -29.12
CA PHE A 322 -10.82 -27.73 -29.22
C PHE A 322 -12.28 -28.22 -29.27
N LEU A 323 -13.15 -27.64 -28.46
CA LEU A 323 -14.58 -28.00 -28.47
C LEU A 323 -15.23 -27.67 -29.84
N PHE A 324 -14.94 -26.51 -30.42
CA PHE A 324 -15.40 -26.16 -31.75
C PHE A 324 -14.88 -27.12 -32.83
N GLU A 325 -13.60 -27.53 -32.72
CA GLU A 325 -13.02 -28.53 -33.63
C GLU A 325 -13.74 -29.88 -33.58
N VAL A 326 -13.98 -30.38 -32.35
CA VAL A 326 -14.62 -31.66 -32.12
C VAL A 326 -16.10 -31.65 -32.57
N LEU A 327 -16.86 -30.61 -32.15
CA LEU A 327 -18.29 -30.49 -32.50
C LEU A 327 -18.53 -30.32 -34.00
N LYS A 328 -17.56 -29.81 -34.74
CA LYS A 328 -17.68 -29.58 -36.20
C LYS A 328 -16.88 -30.53 -37.05
N SER A 329 -16.26 -31.56 -36.41
CA SER A 329 -15.44 -32.59 -37.08
C SER A 329 -14.36 -31.97 -37.99
N LEU A 330 -13.75 -30.84 -37.55
CA LEU A 330 -12.71 -30.15 -38.28
C LEU A 330 -11.33 -30.79 -37.93
N ALA A 331 -10.36 -30.59 -38.83
CA ALA A 331 -8.97 -30.98 -38.59
C ALA A 331 -8.11 -29.74 -38.48
N VAL A 332 -7.92 -29.23 -37.22
CA VAL A 332 -7.07 -28.09 -36.94
C VAL A 332 -5.66 -28.56 -36.64
N HIS A 333 -4.67 -27.94 -37.27
CA HIS A 333 -3.26 -28.27 -37.09
C HIS A 333 -2.70 -27.65 -35.77
N PRO A 334 -1.81 -28.34 -35.03
CA PRO A 334 -1.21 -27.78 -33.77
C PRO A 334 -0.57 -26.41 -33.91
N VAL A 335 0.01 -26.08 -35.10
CA VAL A 335 0.58 -24.74 -35.38
C VAL A 335 -0.48 -23.65 -35.27
N GLN A 336 -1.74 -23.94 -35.57
CA GLN A 336 -2.83 -22.97 -35.50
C GLN A 336 -3.18 -22.66 -34.05
N TYR A 337 -3.10 -23.64 -33.17
CA TYR A 337 -3.18 -23.44 -31.70
C TYR A 337 -2.01 -22.59 -31.19
N ALA A 338 -0.78 -22.85 -31.68
CA ALA A 338 0.40 -22.09 -31.31
C ALA A 338 0.24 -20.59 -31.67
N LEU A 339 -0.23 -20.28 -32.90
CA LEU A 339 -0.45 -18.90 -33.32
C LEU A 339 -1.50 -18.16 -32.49
N VAL A 340 -2.61 -18.85 -32.16
CA VAL A 340 -3.63 -18.30 -31.24
C VAL A 340 -3.03 -18.07 -29.86
N GLY A 341 -2.26 -19.02 -29.33
CA GLY A 341 -1.60 -18.89 -28.03
C GLY A 341 -0.60 -17.74 -27.97
N VAL A 342 0.20 -17.57 -29.04
CA VAL A 342 1.13 -16.43 -29.13
C VAL A 342 0.37 -15.12 -29.18
N ALA A 343 -0.75 -15.01 -29.93
CA ALA A 343 -1.59 -13.82 -29.95
C ALA A 343 -2.16 -13.49 -28.56
N LEU A 344 -2.56 -14.51 -27.77
CA LEU A 344 -3.01 -14.35 -26.39
C LEU A 344 -1.87 -13.86 -25.46
N ALA A 345 -0.65 -14.34 -25.66
CA ALA A 345 0.51 -13.86 -24.89
C ALA A 345 0.84 -12.40 -25.24
N PHE A 346 0.78 -12.02 -26.52
CA PHE A 346 0.98 -10.63 -26.95
C PHE A 346 -0.03 -9.64 -26.38
N PHE A 347 -1.25 -10.10 -26.05
CA PHE A 347 -2.22 -9.25 -25.36
C PHE A 347 -1.65 -8.68 -24.06
N TYR A 348 -1.00 -9.50 -23.24
CA TYR A 348 -0.43 -9.07 -21.95
C TYR A 348 0.73 -8.07 -22.13
N LEU A 349 1.56 -8.29 -23.16
CA LEU A 349 2.64 -7.37 -23.49
C LEU A 349 2.11 -6.01 -23.98
N LEU A 350 1.07 -6.03 -24.85
CA LEU A 350 0.41 -4.82 -25.32
C LEU A 350 -0.31 -4.09 -24.18
N LEU A 351 -0.97 -4.84 -23.30
CA LEU A 351 -1.65 -4.28 -22.13
C LEU A 351 -0.65 -3.52 -21.26
N LEU A 352 0.49 -4.13 -20.93
CA LEU A 352 1.55 -3.48 -20.13
C LEU A 352 2.05 -2.22 -20.83
N SER A 353 2.48 -2.33 -22.09
CA SER A 353 3.07 -1.22 -22.83
C SER A 353 2.11 -0.04 -23.02
N LEU A 354 0.85 -0.31 -23.35
CA LEU A 354 -0.15 0.75 -23.54
C LEU A 354 -0.61 1.35 -22.21
N SER A 355 -0.69 0.55 -21.14
CA SER A 355 -1.15 1.06 -19.84
C SER A 355 -0.23 2.14 -19.27
N GLU A 356 1.06 2.12 -19.61
CA GLU A 356 2.03 3.14 -19.22
C GLU A 356 1.75 4.52 -19.83
N HIS A 357 1.00 4.59 -20.95
CA HIS A 357 0.78 5.83 -21.68
C HIS A 357 -0.66 6.33 -21.64
N ILE A 358 -1.64 5.44 -21.66
CA ILE A 358 -3.06 5.80 -21.79
C ILE A 358 -3.93 5.32 -20.62
N GLY A 359 -3.29 4.78 -19.58
CA GLY A 359 -3.98 4.21 -18.41
C GLY A 359 -4.57 2.83 -18.68
N PHE A 360 -4.84 2.09 -17.60
CA PHE A 360 -5.18 0.66 -17.67
C PHE A 360 -6.47 0.36 -18.43
N ALA A 361 -7.54 1.12 -18.22
CA ALA A 361 -8.84 0.83 -18.82
C ALA A 361 -8.84 0.92 -20.36
N LEU A 362 -8.27 2.00 -20.91
CA LEU A 362 -8.15 2.18 -22.37
C LEU A 362 -7.14 1.21 -22.97
N ALA A 363 -6.02 0.97 -22.30
CA ALA A 363 -5.02 -0.02 -22.72
C ALA A 363 -5.63 -1.42 -22.82
N TYR A 364 -6.41 -1.81 -21.81
CA TYR A 364 -7.12 -3.09 -21.80
C TYR A 364 -8.10 -3.20 -22.97
N LEU A 365 -8.94 -2.19 -23.17
CA LEU A 365 -9.93 -2.18 -24.26
C LEU A 365 -9.26 -2.31 -25.64
N LEU A 366 -8.19 -1.56 -25.88
CA LEU A 366 -7.47 -1.60 -27.17
C LEU A 366 -6.76 -2.94 -27.37
N SER A 367 -6.06 -3.44 -26.37
CA SER A 367 -5.33 -4.72 -26.44
C SER A 367 -6.29 -5.90 -26.60
N ALA A 368 -7.39 -5.93 -25.85
CA ALA A 368 -8.41 -6.97 -25.94
C ALA A 368 -9.12 -6.92 -27.32
N SER A 369 -9.52 -5.74 -27.78
CA SER A 369 -10.15 -5.58 -29.08
C SER A 369 -9.23 -6.01 -30.22
N GLY A 370 -7.96 -5.60 -30.19
CA GLY A 370 -6.95 -6.01 -31.18
C GLY A 370 -6.77 -7.52 -31.21
N CYS A 371 -6.66 -8.15 -30.03
CA CYS A 371 -6.49 -9.59 -29.90
C CYS A 371 -7.75 -10.36 -30.41
N VAL A 372 -8.95 -9.94 -30.01
CA VAL A 372 -10.22 -10.56 -30.46
C VAL A 372 -10.39 -10.44 -31.95
N LEU A 373 -10.09 -9.29 -32.55
CA LEU A 373 -10.19 -9.06 -34.01
C LEU A 373 -9.17 -9.93 -34.76
N LEU A 374 -7.93 -9.97 -34.33
CA LEU A 374 -6.86 -10.77 -34.96
C LEU A 374 -7.19 -12.27 -34.87
N ILE A 375 -7.53 -12.79 -33.73
CA ILE A 375 -7.86 -14.20 -33.55
C ILE A 375 -9.17 -14.52 -34.30
N GLY A 376 -10.18 -13.66 -34.18
CA GLY A 376 -11.45 -13.82 -34.89
C GLY A 376 -11.29 -13.92 -36.41
N PHE A 377 -10.53 -12.99 -37.00
CA PHE A 377 -10.19 -13.02 -38.42
C PHE A 377 -9.50 -14.33 -38.80
N TYR A 378 -8.50 -14.74 -38.03
CA TYR A 378 -7.77 -15.99 -38.23
C TYR A 378 -8.67 -17.23 -38.14
N VAL A 379 -9.49 -17.30 -37.11
CA VAL A 379 -10.40 -18.44 -36.86
C VAL A 379 -11.51 -18.55 -37.92
N CYS A 380 -12.02 -17.42 -38.44
CA CYS A 380 -12.97 -17.45 -39.55
C CYS A 380 -12.41 -18.19 -40.77
N HIS A 381 -11.13 -18.01 -41.09
CA HIS A 381 -10.45 -18.67 -42.21
C HIS A 381 -10.15 -20.17 -41.88
N VAL A 382 -9.71 -20.45 -40.65
CA VAL A 382 -9.41 -21.82 -40.21
C VAL A 382 -10.67 -22.69 -40.19
N LEU A 383 -11.78 -22.17 -39.67
CA LEU A 383 -13.05 -22.88 -39.57
C LEU A 383 -13.84 -22.85 -40.91
N ARG A 384 -13.34 -22.16 -41.94
CA ARG A 384 -14.01 -21.98 -43.26
C ARG A 384 -15.47 -21.54 -43.13
N SER A 385 -15.80 -20.81 -42.08
CA SER A 385 -17.15 -20.35 -41.78
C SER A 385 -17.14 -19.07 -40.94
N VAL A 386 -17.66 -18.00 -41.54
CA VAL A 386 -17.77 -16.70 -40.87
C VAL A 386 -18.66 -16.78 -39.63
N ARG A 387 -19.75 -17.55 -39.69
CA ARG A 387 -20.68 -17.69 -38.55
C ARG A 387 -19.99 -18.33 -37.31
N HIS A 388 -19.21 -19.39 -37.55
CA HIS A 388 -18.50 -20.09 -36.46
C HIS A 388 -17.34 -19.24 -35.91
N GLY A 389 -16.61 -18.53 -36.80
CA GLY A 389 -15.56 -17.60 -36.38
C GLY A 389 -16.11 -16.45 -35.54
N LEU A 390 -17.27 -15.88 -35.94
CA LEU A 390 -17.92 -14.81 -35.18
C LEU A 390 -18.41 -15.31 -33.81
N SER A 391 -18.99 -16.52 -33.75
CA SER A 391 -19.41 -17.12 -32.49
C SER A 391 -18.23 -17.35 -31.52
N PHE A 392 -17.08 -17.81 -32.03
CA PHE A 392 -15.86 -17.96 -31.25
C PHE A 392 -15.33 -16.60 -30.78
N SER A 393 -15.29 -15.59 -31.68
CA SER A 393 -14.86 -14.23 -31.32
C SER A 393 -15.75 -13.59 -30.26
N ALA A 394 -17.07 -13.82 -30.32
CA ALA A 394 -18.01 -13.34 -29.30
C ALA A 394 -17.75 -14.03 -27.95
N GLY A 395 -17.48 -15.34 -27.95
CA GLY A 395 -17.08 -16.08 -26.74
C GLY A 395 -15.77 -15.56 -26.15
N LEU A 396 -14.77 -15.28 -27.01
CA LEU A 396 -13.49 -14.71 -26.58
C LEU A 396 -13.66 -13.29 -26.05
N ALA A 397 -14.47 -12.44 -26.68
CA ALA A 397 -14.79 -11.11 -26.20
C ALA A 397 -15.50 -11.15 -24.82
N ALA A 398 -16.44 -12.07 -24.65
CA ALA A 398 -17.09 -12.29 -23.34
C ALA A 398 -16.06 -12.70 -22.27
N LEU A 399 -15.11 -13.57 -22.61
CA LEU A 399 -14.05 -14.01 -21.69
C LEU A 399 -13.13 -12.83 -21.30
N TYR A 400 -12.77 -11.94 -22.25
CA TYR A 400 -12.03 -10.69 -21.95
C TYR A 400 -12.85 -9.74 -21.08
N GLY A 401 -14.16 -9.62 -21.32
CA GLY A 401 -15.06 -8.82 -20.48
C GLY A 401 -15.11 -9.33 -19.02
N LEU A 402 -15.20 -10.65 -18.84
CA LEU A 402 -15.15 -11.29 -17.52
C LEU A 402 -13.79 -11.07 -16.82
N LEU A 403 -12.69 -11.17 -17.55
CA LEU A 403 -11.35 -10.89 -17.03
C LEU A 403 -11.24 -9.43 -16.57
N TYR A 404 -11.74 -8.48 -17.36
CA TYR A 404 -11.75 -7.07 -16.96
C TYR A 404 -12.54 -6.84 -15.66
N GLY A 405 -13.73 -7.44 -15.56
CA GLY A 405 -14.54 -7.39 -14.34
C GLY A 405 -13.79 -7.95 -13.13
N LEU A 406 -13.09 -9.08 -13.31
CA LEU A 406 -12.26 -9.69 -12.24
C LEU A 406 -11.11 -8.78 -11.81
N LEU A 407 -10.43 -8.12 -12.77
CA LEU A 407 -9.30 -7.22 -12.48
C LEU A 407 -9.75 -5.91 -11.82
N SER A 408 -11.00 -5.50 -12.06
CA SER A 408 -11.59 -4.29 -11.48
C SER A 408 -12.17 -4.51 -10.08
N ALA A 409 -12.46 -5.76 -9.71
CA ALA A 409 -13.01 -6.13 -8.41
C ALA A 409 -11.89 -6.44 -7.41
N GLU A 410 -11.44 -5.43 -6.65
CA GLU A 410 -10.30 -5.59 -5.73
C GLU A 410 -10.61 -6.56 -4.59
N ASP A 411 -11.74 -6.37 -3.91
CA ASP A 411 -12.10 -7.13 -2.70
C ASP A 411 -12.74 -8.49 -2.99
N TYR A 412 -13.35 -8.66 -4.16
CA TYR A 412 -14.13 -9.86 -4.53
C TYR A 412 -13.45 -10.75 -5.56
N ALA A 413 -12.18 -10.51 -5.89
CA ALA A 413 -11.47 -11.21 -6.96
C ALA A 413 -11.46 -12.74 -6.76
N LEU A 414 -11.27 -13.23 -5.54
CA LEU A 414 -11.31 -14.68 -5.22
C LEU A 414 -12.70 -15.26 -5.42
N LEU A 415 -13.74 -14.60 -4.93
CA LEU A 415 -15.13 -15.05 -5.08
C LEU A 415 -15.55 -15.05 -6.55
N MET A 416 -15.28 -13.96 -7.28
CA MET A 416 -15.60 -13.87 -8.71
C MET A 416 -14.81 -14.89 -9.53
N GLY A 417 -13.53 -15.11 -9.23
CA GLY A 417 -12.69 -16.09 -9.90
C GLY A 417 -13.20 -17.53 -9.70
N SER A 418 -13.59 -17.89 -8.48
CA SER A 418 -14.13 -19.23 -8.18
C SER A 418 -15.49 -19.46 -8.82
N LEU A 419 -16.39 -18.48 -8.81
CA LEU A 419 -17.70 -18.55 -9.49
C LEU A 419 -17.56 -18.64 -11.01
N LEU A 420 -16.61 -17.88 -11.58
CA LEU A 420 -16.28 -17.93 -13.01
C LEU A 420 -15.80 -19.33 -13.42
N LEU A 421 -14.84 -19.89 -12.68
CA LEU A 421 -14.32 -21.24 -12.93
C LEU A 421 -15.42 -22.30 -12.83
N PHE A 422 -16.24 -22.23 -11.80
CA PHE A 422 -17.35 -23.16 -11.60
C PHE A 422 -18.40 -23.03 -12.72
N GLY A 423 -18.75 -21.80 -13.09
CA GLY A 423 -19.67 -21.50 -14.20
C GLY A 423 -19.15 -22.01 -15.54
N LEU A 424 -17.88 -21.76 -15.84
CA LEU A 424 -17.24 -22.24 -17.08
C LEU A 424 -17.16 -23.77 -17.12
N LEU A 425 -16.85 -24.41 -16.01
CA LEU A 425 -16.91 -25.88 -15.88
C LEU A 425 -18.31 -26.38 -16.18
N GLY A 426 -19.35 -25.75 -15.61
CA GLY A 426 -20.75 -26.09 -15.87
C GLY A 426 -21.11 -25.96 -17.35
N VAL A 427 -20.73 -24.84 -17.98
CA VAL A 427 -20.93 -24.61 -19.42
C VAL A 427 -20.23 -25.71 -20.25
N PHE A 428 -18.97 -26.04 -19.92
CA PHE A 428 -18.23 -27.10 -20.59
C PHE A 428 -18.93 -28.46 -20.46
N MET A 429 -19.38 -28.81 -19.26
CA MET A 429 -20.13 -30.05 -19.02
C MET A 429 -21.43 -30.11 -19.82
N VAL A 430 -22.20 -29.03 -19.85
CA VAL A 430 -23.45 -28.94 -20.63
C VAL A 430 -23.19 -29.10 -22.13
N LEU A 431 -22.17 -28.43 -22.67
CA LEU A 431 -21.82 -28.51 -24.09
C LEU A 431 -21.30 -29.91 -24.49
N THR A 432 -20.62 -30.62 -23.59
CA THR A 432 -20.01 -31.92 -23.86
C THR A 432 -20.90 -33.09 -23.49
N ARG A 433 -22.07 -32.88 -22.82
CA ARG A 433 -22.93 -33.98 -22.29
C ARG A 433 -23.40 -35.01 -23.32
N ASN A 434 -23.59 -34.58 -24.59
CA ASN A 434 -24.06 -35.41 -25.68
C ASN A 434 -22.93 -35.88 -26.62
N LEU A 435 -21.67 -35.65 -26.23
CA LEU A 435 -20.52 -35.98 -27.07
C LEU A 435 -20.10 -37.42 -26.85
N ASP A 436 -20.06 -38.21 -27.93
CA ASP A 436 -19.49 -39.57 -27.89
C ASP A 436 -17.96 -39.51 -27.92
N TRP A 437 -17.37 -39.51 -26.73
CA TRP A 437 -15.92 -39.47 -26.54
C TRP A 437 -15.17 -40.68 -27.13
N TYR A 438 -15.84 -41.81 -27.30
CA TYR A 438 -15.27 -43.05 -27.87
C TYR A 438 -15.32 -43.05 -29.39
N GLY A 439 -16.32 -42.39 -29.99
CA GLY A 439 -16.52 -42.30 -31.43
C GLY A 439 -15.65 -41.24 -32.12
N ILE A 440 -15.05 -40.31 -31.35
CA ILE A 440 -14.24 -39.21 -31.92
C ILE A 440 -13.01 -39.78 -32.64
N GLY A 441 -12.92 -39.53 -33.98
CA GLY A 441 -11.79 -39.91 -34.83
C GLY A 441 -11.87 -41.34 -35.41
N GLN A 442 -13.02 -42.02 -35.33
CA GLN A 442 -13.27 -43.20 -36.16
C GLN A 442 -13.70 -42.75 -37.57
N LYS A 443 -12.97 -43.16 -38.57
CA LYS A 443 -13.45 -43.02 -39.96
C LYS A 443 -14.74 -43.83 -40.09
N PRO A 444 -15.80 -43.29 -40.71
CA PRO A 444 -16.97 -44.08 -41.02
C PRO A 444 -16.52 -45.35 -41.79
N ALA A 445 -16.96 -46.52 -41.30
CA ALA A 445 -16.71 -47.79 -41.96
C ALA A 445 -17.21 -47.63 -43.41
N LYS A 446 -16.34 -47.89 -44.39
CA LYS A 446 -16.79 -48.01 -45.79
C LYS A 446 -17.93 -49.01 -45.83
N PRO A 447 -19.06 -48.71 -46.49
CA PRO A 447 -20.08 -49.69 -46.76
C PRO A 447 -19.42 -50.85 -47.46
N LEU A 448 -19.66 -52.11 -46.99
CA LEU A 448 -19.28 -53.32 -47.68
C LEU A 448 -20.02 -53.29 -49.03
N GLU A 449 -19.31 -53.06 -50.12
CA GLU A 449 -19.79 -53.34 -51.45
C GLU A 449 -20.00 -54.85 -51.53
N PHE A 450 -21.24 -55.29 -51.47
CA PHE A 450 -21.59 -56.64 -51.82
C PHE A 450 -21.31 -56.81 -53.31
N ASP A 451 -20.22 -57.46 -53.65
CA ASP A 451 -19.93 -57.96 -55.00
C ASP A 451 -20.97 -59.01 -55.37
N ASN A 452 -21.99 -58.62 -56.11
CA ASN A 452 -22.93 -59.55 -56.77
C ASN A 452 -22.20 -60.21 -57.93
N GLY A 453 -21.33 -61.18 -57.59
CA GLY A 453 -20.75 -62.07 -58.58
C GLY A 453 -21.87 -62.82 -59.32
N ALA A 454 -22.02 -62.46 -60.59
CA ALA A 454 -22.91 -63.11 -61.53
C ALA A 454 -22.59 -64.58 -61.65
N VAL A 455 -23.61 -65.41 -61.35
CA VAL A 455 -23.65 -66.86 -61.75
C VAL A 455 -23.95 -66.89 -63.23
N GLN A 456 -23.04 -67.49 -63.99
CA GLN A 456 -23.33 -68.26 -65.23
C GLN A 456 -22.80 -69.66 -65.06
#